data_4c7588b2e11bdaa2ce0f7b7b36c783f9
#
_entry.id   4c7588b2e11bdaa2ce0f7b7b36c783f9
#
_cell.length_a   1.000
_cell.length_b   1.000
_cell.length_c   1.000
_cell.angle_alpha   90.00
_cell.angle_beta   90.00
_cell.angle_gamma   90.00
#
_symmetry.space_group_name_H-M   'P 1'
#
loop_
_entity.id
_entity.type
_entity.pdbx_description
1 polymer ?
#
loop_
_entity_poly.entity_id
_entity_poly.type
_entity_poly.pdbx_seq_one_letter_code
_entity_poly.pdbx_strand_id
1 'polypeptide(L)'
;MESRFTILTLGVDNLEKSYKFYHEGLGLASKGIVGKEFEHGDVAFFDLKNGMTLALYSRDNLAWDSQLKKSERSSTEFSIGYNTRNESEVETIMALAKKAGAKIVKPAQKTFWGGYFQDPDGHLWEIAYNPNLIPQD
;
A
#
# COMPACT_ATOMS: atom_id res chain seq x y z
N MET A 1 15.29 -15.44 -13.56
CA MET A 1 14.06 -15.42 -12.73
C MET A 1 12.85 -15.31 -13.64
N GLU A 2 11.70 -15.80 -13.20
CA GLU A 2 10.46 -15.61 -13.96
C GLU A 2 10.02 -14.14 -13.90
N SER A 3 9.26 -13.72 -14.92
CA SER A 3 8.80 -12.32 -15.03
C SER A 3 7.65 -12.02 -14.06
N ARG A 4 7.93 -12.16 -12.77
CA ARG A 4 6.98 -11.86 -11.69
C ARG A 4 7.70 -11.57 -10.39
N PHE A 5 7.04 -10.85 -9.50
CA PHE A 5 7.39 -10.84 -8.09
C PHE A 5 6.10 -11.07 -7.28
N THR A 6 6.24 -11.60 -6.09
CA THR A 6 5.10 -12.15 -5.35
C THR A 6 4.79 -11.38 -4.07
N ILE A 7 5.68 -10.50 -3.65
CA ILE A 7 5.49 -9.72 -2.43
C ILE A 7 6.09 -8.32 -2.59
N LEU A 8 5.35 -7.33 -2.12
CA LEU A 8 5.84 -5.97 -1.95
C LEU A 8 5.80 -5.66 -0.46
N THR A 9 6.94 -5.35 0.12
CA THR A 9 7.06 -5.01 1.53
C THR A 9 7.27 -3.50 1.69
N LEU A 10 6.39 -2.87 2.45
CA LEU A 10 6.49 -1.45 2.79
C LEU A 10 7.12 -1.30 4.17
N GLY A 11 8.17 -0.50 4.26
CA GLY A 11 8.73 -0.10 5.54
C GLY A 11 7.86 0.96 6.21
N VAL A 12 7.42 0.71 7.43
CA VAL A 12 6.51 1.59 8.17
C VAL A 12 7.10 1.97 9.54
N ASP A 13 6.72 3.14 10.05
CA ASP A 13 7.21 3.58 11.36
C ASP A 13 6.42 2.97 12.52
N ASN A 14 5.11 2.81 12.33
CA ASN A 14 4.21 2.25 13.34
C ASN A 14 3.36 1.17 12.70
N LEU A 15 3.69 -0.09 12.97
CA LEU A 15 3.05 -1.23 12.32
C LEU A 15 1.55 -1.30 12.60
N GLU A 16 1.12 -1.07 13.84
CA GLU A 16 -0.29 -1.12 14.21
C GLU A 16 -1.10 -0.01 13.51
N LYS A 17 -0.55 1.20 13.46
CA LYS A 17 -1.20 2.33 12.79
C LYS A 17 -1.32 2.07 11.28
N SER A 18 -0.26 1.59 10.67
CA SER A 18 -0.24 1.27 9.23
C SER A 18 -1.18 0.10 8.92
N TYR A 19 -1.16 -0.94 9.74
CA TYR A 19 -2.10 -2.07 9.62
C TYR A 19 -3.55 -1.60 9.67
N LYS A 20 -3.90 -0.74 10.63
CA LYS A 20 -5.25 -0.20 10.75
C LYS A 20 -5.65 0.59 9.51
N PHE A 21 -4.74 1.38 8.96
CA PHE A 21 -4.99 2.14 7.72
C PHE A 21 -5.37 1.21 6.58
N TYR A 22 -4.57 0.17 6.33
CA TYR A 22 -4.81 -0.74 5.20
C TYR A 22 -5.96 -1.71 5.44
N HIS A 23 -6.09 -2.24 6.65
CA HIS A 23 -7.12 -3.23 6.99
C HIS A 23 -8.48 -2.58 7.20
N GLU A 24 -8.59 -1.71 8.20
CA GLU A 24 -9.86 -1.04 8.51
C GLU A 24 -10.16 0.09 7.54
N GLY A 25 -9.16 0.90 7.23
CA GLY A 25 -9.32 2.10 6.41
C GLY A 25 -9.60 1.79 4.95
N LEU A 26 -8.77 0.99 4.31
CA LEU A 26 -8.94 0.62 2.90
C LEU A 26 -9.70 -0.69 2.71
N GLY A 27 -9.92 -1.46 3.75
CA GLY A 27 -10.69 -2.70 3.67
C GLY A 27 -9.94 -3.90 3.13
N LEU A 28 -8.61 -3.90 3.15
CA LEU A 28 -7.85 -5.03 2.68
C LEU A 28 -7.91 -6.19 3.69
N ALA A 29 -8.12 -7.40 3.17
CA ALA A 29 -8.20 -8.60 3.99
C ALA A 29 -6.84 -8.98 4.57
N SER A 30 -6.80 -9.34 5.85
CA SER A 30 -5.60 -9.78 6.52
C SER A 30 -5.95 -10.61 7.76
N LYS A 31 -5.02 -11.48 8.14
CA LYS A 31 -5.14 -12.29 9.36
C LYS A 31 -4.55 -11.59 10.59
N GLY A 32 -4.07 -10.36 10.46
CA GLY A 32 -3.49 -9.59 11.55
C GLY A 32 -1.98 -9.56 11.55
N ILE A 33 -1.44 -8.92 12.58
CA ILE A 33 0.01 -8.86 12.79
C ILE A 33 0.46 -10.19 13.39
N VAL A 34 1.48 -10.79 12.77
CA VAL A 34 2.04 -12.09 13.18
C VAL A 34 3.55 -11.96 13.45
N GLY A 35 4.14 -12.99 14.04
CA GLY A 35 5.60 -13.03 14.23
C GLY A 35 6.11 -12.27 15.46
N LYS A 36 5.23 -11.80 16.33
CA LYS A 36 5.62 -11.04 17.54
C LYS A 36 6.47 -11.86 18.53
N GLU A 37 6.38 -13.19 18.46
CA GLU A 37 7.17 -14.10 19.30
C GLU A 37 8.65 -14.14 18.92
N PHE A 38 9.00 -13.65 17.74
CA PHE A 38 10.39 -13.57 17.27
C PHE A 38 10.92 -12.15 17.36
N GLU A 39 12.21 -12.03 17.69
CA GLU A 39 12.89 -10.73 17.65
C GLU A 39 12.91 -10.24 16.19
N HIS A 40 12.50 -8.98 15.98
CA HIS A 40 12.36 -8.37 14.65
C HIS A 40 11.40 -9.12 13.71
N GLY A 41 10.46 -9.90 14.28
CA GLY A 41 9.61 -10.79 13.49
C GLY A 41 8.21 -10.26 13.18
N ASP A 42 7.76 -9.20 13.85
CA ASP A 42 6.39 -8.72 13.69
C ASP A 42 6.16 -8.10 12.31
N VAL A 43 5.14 -8.61 11.63
CA VAL A 43 4.84 -8.28 10.24
C VAL A 43 3.33 -8.45 10.02
N ALA A 44 2.78 -7.71 9.08
CA ALA A 44 1.41 -7.89 8.62
C ALA A 44 1.41 -8.25 7.13
N PHE A 45 0.60 -9.24 6.75
CA PHE A 45 0.45 -9.67 5.37
C PHE A 45 -0.98 -9.43 4.89
N PHE A 46 -1.12 -8.97 3.66
CA PHE A 46 -2.39 -8.82 2.96
C PHE A 46 -2.31 -9.64 1.68
N ASP A 47 -3.10 -10.71 1.60
CA ASP A 47 -3.17 -11.52 0.40
C ASP A 47 -4.01 -10.78 -0.64
N LEU A 48 -3.35 -10.38 -1.72
CA LEU A 48 -4.01 -9.67 -2.80
C LEU A 48 -4.49 -10.65 -3.85
N LYS A 49 -5.42 -10.21 -4.68
CA LYS A 49 -5.81 -10.99 -5.88
C LYS A 49 -4.59 -11.21 -6.76
N ASN A 50 -4.61 -12.23 -7.58
CA ASN A 50 -3.53 -12.60 -8.51
C ASN A 50 -2.25 -13.13 -7.84
N GLY A 51 -2.36 -13.61 -6.60
CA GLY A 51 -1.25 -14.29 -5.91
C GLY A 51 -0.15 -13.39 -5.38
N MET A 52 -0.35 -12.07 -5.42
CA MET A 52 0.60 -11.13 -4.85
C MET A 52 0.25 -10.83 -3.39
N THR A 53 1.26 -10.56 -2.58
CA THR A 53 1.11 -10.19 -1.18
C THR A 53 1.64 -8.79 -0.94
N LEU A 54 0.90 -7.98 -0.21
CA LEU A 54 1.40 -6.73 0.37
C LEU A 54 1.80 -7.01 1.81
N ALA A 55 3.02 -6.65 2.18
CA ALA A 55 3.51 -6.81 3.55
C ALA A 55 3.84 -5.46 4.16
N LEU A 56 3.57 -5.32 5.46
CA LEU A 56 3.98 -4.18 6.25
C LEU A 56 5.01 -4.65 7.28
N TYR A 57 6.16 -4.03 7.29
CA TYR A 57 7.27 -4.36 8.16
C TYR A 57 7.88 -3.06 8.69
N SER A 58 8.30 -3.01 9.96
CA SER A 58 8.84 -1.77 10.46
C SER A 58 10.12 -1.38 9.70
N ARG A 59 10.31 -0.08 9.49
CA ARG A 59 11.52 0.43 8.81
C ARG A 59 12.79 0.02 9.55
N ASP A 60 12.73 -0.01 10.89
CA ASP A 60 13.87 -0.45 11.70
C ASP A 60 14.17 -1.95 11.48
N ASN A 61 13.12 -2.79 11.46
CA ASN A 61 13.29 -4.22 11.23
C ASN A 61 13.76 -4.51 9.80
N LEU A 62 13.24 -3.77 8.82
CA LEU A 62 13.66 -3.92 7.43
C LEU A 62 15.13 -3.54 7.24
N ALA A 63 15.58 -2.47 7.89
CA ALA A 63 16.98 -2.07 7.89
C ALA A 63 17.87 -3.13 8.54
N TRP A 64 17.41 -3.66 9.68
CA TRP A 64 18.13 -4.72 10.39
C TRP A 64 18.23 -5.99 9.54
N ASP A 65 17.11 -6.44 8.97
CA ASP A 65 17.06 -7.68 8.18
C ASP A 65 17.89 -7.59 6.90
N SER A 66 17.84 -6.45 6.22
CA SER A 66 18.61 -6.22 4.98
C SER A 66 20.08 -5.85 5.23
N GLN A 67 20.46 -5.58 6.48
CA GLN A 67 21.79 -5.09 6.87
C GLN A 67 22.15 -3.74 6.24
N LEU A 68 21.13 -2.92 5.99
CA LEU A 68 21.29 -1.57 5.47
C LEU A 68 20.98 -0.54 6.54
N LYS A 69 21.55 0.65 6.39
CA LYS A 69 21.19 1.79 7.23
C LYS A 69 19.77 2.25 6.86
N LYS A 70 18.98 2.58 7.89
CA LYS A 70 17.66 3.17 7.65
C LYS A 70 17.79 4.49 6.89
N SER A 71 17.15 4.58 5.73
CA SER A 71 17.21 5.75 4.86
C SER A 71 16.11 6.76 5.18
N GLU A 72 16.26 7.97 4.64
CA GLU A 72 15.19 8.97 4.64
C GLU A 72 14.01 8.48 3.78
N ARG A 73 12.81 8.97 4.09
CA ARG A 73 11.62 8.67 3.30
C ARG A 73 11.69 9.37 1.95
N SER A 74 11.20 8.70 0.91
CA SER A 74 11.00 9.31 -0.40
C SER A 74 9.71 8.79 -1.02
N SER A 75 8.77 9.70 -1.28
CA SER A 75 7.49 9.35 -1.91
C SER A 75 7.59 9.24 -3.43
N THR A 76 8.69 9.64 -4.02
CA THR A 76 8.85 9.67 -5.48
C THR A 76 9.76 8.58 -6.04
N GLU A 77 10.19 7.62 -5.21
CA GLU A 77 10.97 6.47 -5.67
C GLU A 77 10.10 5.45 -6.41
N PHE A 78 8.84 5.32 -6.02
CA PHE A 78 7.88 4.45 -6.68
C PHE A 78 6.46 4.86 -6.30
N SER A 79 5.49 4.36 -7.03
CA SER A 79 4.08 4.48 -6.65
C SER A 79 3.39 3.14 -6.78
N ILE A 80 2.37 2.94 -5.98
CA ILE A 80 1.53 1.75 -6.05
C ILE A 80 0.27 2.16 -6.81
N GLY A 81 0.01 1.49 -7.93
CA GLY A 81 -1.16 1.79 -8.75
C GLY A 81 -2.33 0.87 -8.45
N TYR A 82 -3.49 1.47 -8.28
CA TYR A 82 -4.76 0.75 -8.21
C TYR A 82 -5.64 1.25 -9.34
N ASN A 83 -5.99 0.35 -10.25
CA ASN A 83 -6.84 0.68 -11.40
C ASN A 83 -8.28 0.33 -11.09
N THR A 84 -9.20 1.23 -11.44
CA THR A 84 -10.63 1.04 -11.20
C THR A 84 -11.34 0.55 -12.46
N ARG A 85 -12.48 -0.12 -12.26
CA ARG A 85 -13.28 -0.66 -13.36
C ARG A 85 -14.17 0.41 -14.00
N ASN A 86 -14.48 1.46 -13.25
CA ASN A 86 -15.27 2.58 -13.76
C ASN A 86 -14.76 3.89 -13.13
N GLU A 87 -15.17 5.01 -13.72
CA GLU A 87 -14.69 6.35 -13.35
C GLU A 87 -15.11 6.76 -11.94
N SER A 88 -16.33 6.41 -11.53
CA SER A 88 -16.84 6.80 -10.21
C SER A 88 -16.09 6.16 -9.05
N GLU A 89 -15.48 4.99 -9.26
CA GLU A 89 -14.69 4.32 -8.22
C GLU A 89 -13.45 5.12 -7.82
N VAL A 90 -12.88 5.91 -8.73
CA VAL A 90 -11.70 6.73 -8.41
C VAL A 90 -12.04 7.68 -7.26
N GLU A 91 -13.14 8.42 -7.38
CA GLU A 91 -13.56 9.36 -6.33
C GLU A 91 -13.92 8.64 -5.04
N THR A 92 -14.60 7.49 -5.14
CA THR A 92 -14.97 6.68 -3.98
C THR A 92 -13.74 6.21 -3.19
N ILE A 93 -12.74 5.70 -3.89
CA ILE A 93 -11.51 5.22 -3.24
C ILE A 93 -10.69 6.37 -2.67
N MET A 94 -10.60 7.49 -3.38
CA MET A 94 -9.91 8.69 -2.87
C MET A 94 -10.56 9.21 -1.59
N ALA A 95 -11.89 9.21 -1.52
CA ALA A 95 -12.64 9.61 -0.32
C ALA A 95 -12.42 8.62 0.83
N LEU A 96 -12.42 7.32 0.53
CA LEU A 96 -12.15 6.27 1.51
C LEU A 96 -10.74 6.42 2.11
N ALA A 97 -9.74 6.66 1.27
CA ALA A 97 -8.37 6.87 1.71
C ALA A 97 -8.25 8.11 2.62
N LYS A 98 -8.89 9.21 2.23
CA LYS A 98 -8.92 10.43 3.04
C LYS A 98 -9.54 10.18 4.41
N LYS A 99 -10.67 9.49 4.46
CA LYS A 99 -11.35 9.12 5.72
C LYS A 99 -10.46 8.22 6.60
N ALA A 100 -9.66 7.37 5.98
CA ALA A 100 -8.72 6.48 6.67
C ALA A 100 -7.47 7.21 7.21
N GLY A 101 -7.27 8.47 6.85
CA GLY A 101 -6.14 9.28 7.32
C GLY A 101 -5.06 9.53 6.28
N ALA A 102 -5.29 9.18 5.02
CA ALA A 102 -4.34 9.46 3.95
C ALA A 102 -4.25 10.96 3.67
N LYS A 103 -3.08 11.39 3.20
CA LYS A 103 -2.89 12.74 2.68
C LYS A 103 -3.23 12.73 1.19
N ILE A 104 -4.19 13.54 0.78
CA ILE A 104 -4.51 13.70 -0.64
C ILE A 104 -3.45 14.61 -1.27
N VAL A 105 -2.69 14.04 -2.20
CA VAL A 105 -1.62 14.75 -2.90
C VAL A 105 -2.18 15.45 -4.14
N LYS A 106 -2.98 14.71 -4.91
CA LYS A 106 -3.63 15.24 -6.11
C LYS A 106 -5.05 14.67 -6.13
N PRO A 107 -6.08 15.51 -6.03
CA PRO A 107 -7.46 15.02 -6.06
C PRO A 107 -7.79 14.42 -7.43
N ALA A 108 -8.81 13.56 -7.46
CA ALA A 108 -9.27 12.95 -8.70
C ALA A 108 -9.62 14.02 -9.73
N GLN A 109 -9.11 13.85 -10.95
CA GLN A 109 -9.32 14.79 -12.06
C GLN A 109 -9.87 14.06 -13.27
N LYS A 110 -10.87 14.65 -13.91
CA LYS A 110 -11.56 14.06 -15.06
C LYS A 110 -10.65 13.83 -16.28
N THR A 111 -9.67 14.70 -16.49
CA THR A 111 -8.83 14.66 -17.69
C THR A 111 -8.10 13.33 -17.86
N PHE A 112 -7.69 12.70 -16.74
CA PHE A 112 -7.03 11.40 -16.75
C PHE A 112 -7.65 10.44 -15.73
N TRP A 113 -8.80 10.77 -15.19
CA TRP A 113 -9.51 9.98 -14.18
C TRP A 113 -8.58 9.33 -13.17
N GLY A 114 -7.80 10.16 -12.53
CA GLY A 114 -6.85 9.68 -11.53
C GLY A 114 -6.57 10.70 -10.45
N GLY A 115 -6.09 10.19 -9.33
CA GLY A 115 -5.64 10.98 -8.20
C GLY A 115 -4.50 10.26 -7.49
N TYR A 116 -3.86 10.97 -6.57
CA TYR A 116 -2.77 10.44 -5.76
C TYR A 116 -3.04 10.70 -4.29
N PHE A 117 -2.72 9.72 -3.44
CA PHE A 117 -2.67 9.94 -2.01
C PHE A 117 -1.40 9.30 -1.43
N GLN A 118 -1.03 9.75 -0.24
CA GLN A 118 0.02 9.14 0.55
C GLN A 118 -0.58 8.41 1.75
N ASP A 119 -0.04 7.22 2.04
CA ASP A 119 -0.38 6.50 3.25
C ASP A 119 0.23 7.21 4.48
N PRO A 120 0.01 6.71 5.73
CA PRO A 120 0.58 7.34 6.93
C PRO A 120 2.11 7.49 6.92
N ASP A 121 2.82 6.69 6.14
CA ASP A 121 4.27 6.70 6.04
C ASP A 121 4.79 7.46 4.82
N GLY A 122 3.90 8.01 4.01
CA GLY A 122 4.26 8.77 2.82
C GLY A 122 4.41 7.92 1.56
N HIS A 123 4.05 6.63 1.60
CA HIS A 123 4.06 5.83 0.38
C HIS A 123 2.99 6.33 -0.58
N LEU A 124 3.37 6.50 -1.85
CA LEU A 124 2.52 7.11 -2.86
C LEU A 124 1.64 6.09 -3.55
N TRP A 125 0.35 6.37 -3.62
CA TRP A 125 -0.66 5.58 -4.33
C TRP A 125 -1.25 6.40 -5.46
N GLU A 126 -1.35 5.77 -6.62
CA GLU A 126 -2.09 6.29 -7.77
C GLU A 126 -3.40 5.51 -7.92
N ILE A 127 -4.52 6.21 -7.92
CA ILE A 127 -5.83 5.62 -8.17
C ILE A 127 -6.29 6.13 -9.54
N ALA A 128 -6.48 5.24 -10.49
CA ALA A 128 -6.77 5.64 -11.86
C ALA A 128 -7.81 4.73 -12.51
N TYR A 129 -8.67 5.32 -13.34
CA TYR A 129 -9.57 4.55 -14.19
C TYR A 129 -8.78 3.98 -15.36
N ASN A 130 -8.55 2.69 -15.31
CA ASN A 130 -7.85 1.99 -16.40
C ASN A 130 -8.19 0.49 -16.35
N PRO A 131 -9.40 0.12 -16.81
CA PRO A 131 -9.86 -1.27 -16.70
C PRO A 131 -9.02 -2.26 -17.50
N ASN A 132 -8.28 -1.79 -18.52
CA ASN A 132 -7.44 -2.66 -19.35
C ASN A 132 -6.22 -3.21 -18.59
N LEU A 133 -5.83 -2.57 -17.49
CA LEU A 133 -4.74 -3.05 -16.67
C LEU A 133 -5.19 -3.96 -15.53
N ILE A 134 -6.50 -4.20 -15.41
CA ILE A 134 -7.02 -5.11 -14.39
C ILE A 134 -7.00 -6.53 -14.95
N PRO A 135 -6.28 -7.46 -14.30
CA PRO A 135 -6.27 -8.85 -14.77
C PRO A 135 -7.67 -9.45 -14.77
N GLN A 136 -7.94 -10.32 -15.72
CA GLN A 136 -9.18 -11.08 -15.74
C GLN A 136 -9.20 -12.08 -14.58
N ASP A 137 -10.33 -12.18 -13.93
CA ASP A 137 -10.55 -13.15 -12.86
C ASP A 137 -10.68 -14.59 -13.41
#